data_8585c4578e8c546d710a916a33d325a4
#
_entry.id   8585c4578e8c546d710a916a33d325a4
#
_cell.length_a   1.000
_cell.length_b   1.000
_cell.length_c   1.000
_cell.angle_alpha   90.00
_cell.angle_beta   90.00
_cell.angle_gamma   90.00
#
_symmetry.space_group_name_H-M   'P 1'
#
loop_
_entity.id
_entity.type
_entity.pdbx_description
1 polymer ?
#
loop_
_entity_poly.entity_id
_entity_poly.type
_entity_poly.pdbx_seq_one_letter_code
_entity_poly.pdbx_strand_id
1 'polypeptide(L)'
;MNINYEIRETTNVGKGIFTLEDISAGTCIWTYKLNSNVFEYNEQQSEAYLKALPNLSAQQSFLNYSFGKGELLCLINDDGQYMNHAEGANANCKTDLVTGHCFSIRNIKLGEQLFEDYATFSHPSFLYKLLQQYDCEPAYYDLPNIL
;
A
#
# COMPACT_ATOMS: atom_id res chain seq x y z
N MET A 1 -6.86 -11.44 -0.51
CA MET A 1 -5.83 -12.16 -1.29
C MET A 1 -6.50 -13.25 -2.11
N ASN A 2 -6.02 -13.48 -3.35
CA ASN A 2 -6.56 -14.47 -4.28
C ASN A 2 -5.61 -15.65 -4.55
N ILE A 3 -4.55 -15.74 -3.76
CA ILE A 3 -3.48 -16.75 -3.88
C ILE A 3 -3.27 -17.45 -2.54
N ASN A 4 -2.56 -18.58 -2.55
CA ASN A 4 -2.06 -19.18 -1.32
C ASN A 4 -0.82 -18.43 -0.85
N TYR A 5 -0.83 -17.98 0.40
CA TYR A 5 0.23 -17.15 0.97
C TYR A 5 0.38 -17.37 2.46
N GLU A 6 1.46 -16.85 3.01
CA GLU A 6 1.65 -16.70 4.44
C GLU A 6 2.24 -15.34 4.77
N ILE A 7 2.01 -14.88 6.00
CA ILE A 7 2.62 -13.69 6.55
C ILE A 7 3.83 -14.13 7.39
N ARG A 8 4.99 -13.53 7.12
CA ARG A 8 6.23 -13.77 7.89
C ARG A 8 6.79 -12.45 8.39
N GLU A 9 7.41 -12.48 9.57
CA GLU A 9 8.29 -11.38 9.98
C GLU A 9 9.51 -11.33 9.06
N THR A 10 9.88 -10.11 8.69
CA THR A 10 11.08 -9.83 7.89
C THR A 10 12.13 -9.12 8.73
N THR A 11 13.39 -9.13 8.31
CA THR A 11 14.48 -8.52 9.09
C THR A 11 14.46 -6.99 9.09
N ASN A 12 13.82 -6.35 8.09
CA ASN A 12 13.97 -4.90 7.85
C ASN A 12 12.66 -4.10 7.83
N VAL A 13 11.52 -4.73 7.51
CA VAL A 13 10.27 -4.01 7.21
C VAL A 13 9.04 -4.54 7.98
N GLY A 14 9.25 -5.29 9.05
CA GLY A 14 8.18 -5.93 9.78
C GLY A 14 7.60 -7.11 9.00
N LYS A 15 6.28 -7.20 8.88
CA LYS A 15 5.60 -8.30 8.19
C LYS A 15 5.66 -8.17 6.67
N GLY A 16 5.74 -9.31 5.99
CA GLY A 16 5.66 -9.40 4.53
C GLY A 16 4.80 -10.58 4.10
N ILE A 17 4.32 -10.53 2.85
CA ILE A 17 3.52 -11.57 2.22
C ILE A 17 4.44 -12.45 1.39
N PHE A 18 4.39 -13.76 1.62
CA PHE A 18 5.17 -14.76 0.88
C PHE A 18 4.23 -15.75 0.19
N THR A 19 4.44 -15.98 -1.11
CA THR A 19 3.58 -16.94 -1.82
C THR A 19 3.91 -18.38 -1.45
N LEU A 20 2.88 -19.22 -1.34
CA LEU A 20 2.97 -20.64 -1.11
C LEU A 20 2.74 -21.46 -2.40
N GLU A 21 2.75 -20.79 -3.55
CA GLU A 21 2.56 -21.41 -4.88
C GLU A 21 3.33 -20.62 -5.94
N ASP A 22 3.59 -21.25 -7.10
CA ASP A 22 4.06 -20.56 -8.28
C ASP A 22 2.92 -19.71 -8.86
N ILE A 23 3.21 -18.45 -9.20
CA ILE A 23 2.24 -17.51 -9.75
C ILE A 23 2.69 -17.10 -11.13
N SER A 24 1.79 -17.22 -12.12
CA SER A 24 2.04 -16.74 -13.48
C SER A 24 1.89 -15.23 -13.59
N ALA A 25 2.67 -14.60 -14.46
CA ALA A 25 2.52 -13.18 -14.80
C ALA A 25 1.07 -12.87 -15.20
N GLY A 26 0.55 -11.72 -14.75
CA GLY A 26 -0.82 -11.28 -15.03
C GLY A 26 -1.90 -11.88 -14.11
N THR A 27 -1.52 -12.64 -13.08
CA THR A 27 -2.46 -13.17 -12.10
C THR A 27 -2.92 -12.04 -11.15
N CYS A 28 -4.23 -11.95 -10.91
CA CYS A 28 -4.79 -11.06 -9.91
C CYS A 28 -4.46 -11.58 -8.50
N ILE A 29 -3.53 -10.92 -7.83
CA ILE A 29 -3.04 -11.28 -6.50
C ILE A 29 -4.03 -10.87 -5.41
N TRP A 30 -4.57 -9.67 -5.53
CA TRP A 30 -5.45 -9.08 -4.55
C TRP A 30 -6.57 -8.27 -5.21
N THR A 31 -7.78 -8.44 -4.71
CA THR A 31 -8.96 -7.76 -5.23
C THR A 31 -9.37 -6.63 -4.32
N TYR A 32 -9.43 -5.43 -4.90
CA TYR A 32 -9.98 -4.23 -4.26
C TYR A 32 -11.50 -4.38 -4.07
N LYS A 33 -11.98 -4.18 -2.86
CA LYS A 33 -13.41 -4.23 -2.52
C LYS A 33 -13.74 -3.04 -1.63
N LEU A 34 -14.27 -1.97 -2.23
CA LEU A 34 -14.67 -0.75 -1.52
C LEU A 34 -15.67 -1.08 -0.40
N ASN A 35 -15.47 -0.46 0.77
CA ASN A 35 -16.23 -0.67 2.00
C ASN A 35 -16.23 -2.12 2.53
N SER A 36 -15.27 -2.93 2.09
CA SER A 36 -15.03 -4.27 2.58
C SER A 36 -13.58 -4.41 3.07
N ASN A 37 -12.61 -4.47 2.15
CA ASN A 37 -11.19 -4.51 2.50
C ASN A 37 -10.44 -3.21 2.23
N VAL A 38 -11.10 -2.20 1.64
CA VAL A 38 -10.54 -0.85 1.44
C VAL A 38 -11.57 0.19 1.82
N PHE A 39 -11.11 1.23 2.53
CA PHE A 39 -11.89 2.42 2.86
C PHE A 39 -11.24 3.64 2.22
N GLU A 40 -12.01 4.40 1.45
CA GLU A 40 -11.56 5.61 0.75
C GLU A 40 -11.85 6.86 1.55
N TYR A 41 -10.88 7.78 1.61
CA TYR A 41 -10.97 9.05 2.32
C TYR A 41 -10.50 10.19 1.42
N ASN A 42 -11.35 11.21 1.23
CA ASN A 42 -10.91 12.49 0.66
C ASN A 42 -10.13 13.30 1.72
N GLU A 43 -9.66 14.51 1.38
CA GLU A 43 -8.89 15.36 2.31
C GLU A 43 -9.64 15.60 3.64
N GLN A 44 -10.88 16.06 3.56
CA GLN A 44 -11.69 16.36 4.75
C GLN A 44 -11.93 15.13 5.62
N GLN A 45 -12.24 14.00 5.00
CA GLN A 45 -12.45 12.73 5.69
C GLN A 45 -11.15 12.20 6.31
N SER A 46 -10.02 12.34 5.62
CA SER A 46 -8.70 11.96 6.14
C SER A 46 -8.33 12.78 7.38
N GLU A 47 -8.53 14.09 7.33
CA GLU A 47 -8.28 14.98 8.48
C GLU A 47 -9.19 14.64 9.66
N ALA A 48 -10.47 14.40 9.42
CA ALA A 48 -11.43 14.04 10.47
C ALA A 48 -11.07 12.69 11.11
N TYR A 49 -10.71 11.69 10.30
CA TYR A 49 -10.32 10.36 10.77
C TYR A 49 -9.05 10.43 11.62
N LEU A 50 -8.02 11.14 11.14
CA LEU A 50 -6.75 11.33 11.87
C LEU A 50 -6.96 12.01 13.23
N LYS A 51 -7.79 13.05 13.28
CA LYS A 51 -8.13 13.74 14.55
C LYS A 51 -8.86 12.85 15.55
N ALA A 52 -9.62 11.87 15.08
CA ALA A 52 -10.35 10.94 15.93
C ALA A 52 -9.48 9.78 16.47
N LEU A 53 -8.29 9.56 15.91
CA LEU A 53 -7.37 8.52 16.37
C LEU A 53 -6.73 8.88 17.72
N PRO A 54 -6.45 7.89 18.59
CA PRO A 54 -6.12 8.14 19.99
C PRO A 54 -4.73 8.74 20.23
N ASN A 55 -3.77 8.57 19.30
CA ASN A 55 -2.40 9.02 19.48
C ASN A 55 -1.63 9.12 18.16
N LEU A 56 -0.43 9.69 18.19
CA LEU A 56 0.42 9.90 17.04
C LEU A 56 0.78 8.56 16.34
N SER A 57 1.06 7.50 17.10
CA SER A 57 1.39 6.19 16.52
C SER A 57 0.24 5.64 15.67
N ALA A 58 -1.01 5.75 16.11
CA ALA A 58 -2.18 5.35 15.35
C ALA A 58 -2.37 6.22 14.10
N GLN A 59 -2.12 7.51 14.19
CA GLN A 59 -2.19 8.46 13.08
C GLN A 59 -1.12 8.16 12.02
N GLN A 60 0.10 7.88 12.43
CA GLN A 60 1.19 7.46 11.55
C GLN A 60 0.89 6.12 10.88
N SER A 61 0.32 5.16 11.61
CA SER A 61 -0.10 3.87 11.05
C SER A 61 -1.15 4.04 9.95
N PHE A 62 -2.14 4.89 10.14
CA PHE A 62 -3.11 5.20 9.09
C PHE A 62 -2.44 5.69 7.82
N LEU A 63 -1.52 6.66 7.93
CA LEU A 63 -0.80 7.21 6.78
C LEU A 63 0.13 6.19 6.12
N ASN A 64 0.81 5.35 6.92
CA ASN A 64 1.75 4.35 6.42
C ASN A 64 1.06 3.16 5.73
N TYR A 65 -0.16 2.79 6.13
CA TYR A 65 -0.91 1.67 5.55
C TYR A 65 -1.96 2.11 4.52
N SER A 66 -2.00 3.39 4.19
CA SER A 66 -2.84 3.92 3.12
C SER A 66 -2.03 4.14 1.85
N PHE A 67 -2.66 3.94 0.71
CA PHE A 67 -2.10 4.32 -0.60
C PHE A 67 -2.97 5.34 -1.31
N GLY A 68 -2.39 6.07 -2.26
CA GLY A 68 -3.12 7.06 -3.05
C GLY A 68 -3.79 6.46 -4.28
N LYS A 69 -5.04 6.86 -4.53
CA LYS A 69 -5.78 6.56 -5.75
C LYS A 69 -6.49 7.84 -6.20
N GLY A 70 -5.92 8.53 -7.20
CA GLY A 70 -6.35 9.90 -7.52
C GLY A 70 -6.19 10.82 -6.30
N GLU A 71 -7.23 11.58 -5.97
CA GLU A 71 -7.30 12.46 -4.80
C GLU A 71 -7.93 11.78 -3.57
N LEU A 72 -7.71 10.47 -3.41
CA LEU A 72 -8.19 9.71 -2.27
C LEU A 72 -7.02 9.00 -1.57
N LEU A 73 -7.10 8.89 -0.25
CA LEU A 73 -6.33 7.92 0.54
C LEU A 73 -7.17 6.65 0.71
N CYS A 74 -6.57 5.52 0.41
CA CYS A 74 -7.19 4.21 0.49
C CYS A 74 -6.53 3.42 1.61
N LEU A 75 -7.25 3.21 2.71
CA LEU A 75 -6.79 2.37 3.83
C LEU A 75 -7.13 0.91 3.55
N ILE A 76 -6.12 0.05 3.53
CA ILE A 76 -6.28 -1.39 3.39
C ILE A 76 -6.57 -2.00 4.76
N ASN A 77 -7.61 -2.83 4.84
CA ASN A 77 -8.09 -3.45 6.08
C ASN A 77 -8.05 -4.99 6.03
N ASP A 78 -7.15 -5.54 5.23
CA ASP A 78 -6.84 -6.98 5.19
C ASP A 78 -5.33 -7.18 5.05
N ASP A 79 -4.90 -8.43 4.84
CA ASP A 79 -3.48 -8.78 4.73
C ASP A 79 -2.76 -8.11 3.54
N GLY A 80 -3.49 -7.53 2.58
CA GLY A 80 -2.91 -6.71 1.51
C GLY A 80 -2.06 -5.53 2.03
N GLN A 81 -2.32 -5.07 3.26
CA GLN A 81 -1.53 -4.03 3.93
C GLN A 81 -0.06 -4.40 4.14
N TYR A 82 0.28 -5.69 4.10
CA TYR A 82 1.66 -6.19 4.27
C TYR A 82 2.41 -6.38 2.96
N MET A 83 1.87 -5.89 1.84
CA MET A 83 2.59 -5.79 0.57
C MET A 83 3.69 -4.72 0.70
N ASN A 84 4.95 -5.15 0.77
CA ASN A 84 6.08 -4.25 1.00
C ASN A 84 6.55 -3.59 -0.30
N HIS A 85 7.38 -2.55 -0.14
CA HIS A 85 7.98 -1.80 -1.24
C HIS A 85 9.26 -2.46 -1.78
N ALA A 86 9.41 -2.44 -3.11
CA ALA A 86 10.68 -2.63 -3.80
C ALA A 86 10.72 -1.77 -5.06
N GLU A 87 11.86 -1.16 -5.33
CA GLU A 87 12.01 -0.25 -6.46
C GLU A 87 12.07 -0.96 -7.81
N GLY A 88 11.35 -0.44 -8.78
CA GLY A 88 11.46 -0.77 -10.19
C GLY A 88 11.39 -2.26 -10.48
N ALA A 89 12.44 -2.81 -11.07
CA ALA A 89 12.50 -4.24 -11.48
C ALA A 89 12.51 -5.24 -10.32
N ASN A 90 12.73 -4.79 -9.09
CA ASN A 90 12.66 -5.64 -7.89
C ASN A 90 11.22 -5.87 -7.43
N ALA A 91 10.28 -5.03 -7.83
CA ALA A 91 8.85 -5.29 -7.63
C ALA A 91 8.40 -6.46 -8.50
N ASN A 92 7.46 -7.25 -8.00
CA ASN A 92 6.87 -8.37 -8.73
C ASN A 92 5.34 -8.27 -8.85
N CYS A 93 4.75 -7.27 -8.22
CA CYS A 93 3.34 -6.94 -8.28
C CYS A 93 3.14 -5.46 -8.62
N LYS A 94 1.96 -5.13 -9.14
CA LYS A 94 1.54 -3.77 -9.45
C LYS A 94 0.04 -3.61 -9.29
N THR A 95 -0.38 -2.53 -8.66
CA THR A 95 -1.78 -2.15 -8.58
C THR A 95 -2.20 -1.40 -9.84
N ASP A 96 -3.30 -1.84 -10.46
CA ASP A 96 -4.02 -1.09 -11.48
C ASP A 96 -4.80 0.04 -10.79
N LEU A 97 -4.41 1.28 -11.01
CA LEU A 97 -5.01 2.44 -10.34
C LEU A 97 -6.45 2.75 -10.81
N VAL A 98 -6.92 2.15 -11.88
CA VAL A 98 -8.32 2.28 -12.33
C VAL A 98 -9.22 1.37 -11.49
N THR A 99 -8.86 0.11 -11.37
CA THR A 99 -9.65 -0.90 -10.65
C THR A 99 -9.27 -1.03 -9.18
N GLY A 100 -8.04 -0.66 -8.82
CA GLY A 100 -7.45 -0.88 -7.51
C GLY A 100 -6.94 -2.31 -7.29
N HIS A 101 -7.15 -3.22 -8.25
CA HIS A 101 -6.68 -4.61 -8.13
C HIS A 101 -5.17 -4.71 -8.30
N CYS A 102 -4.54 -5.61 -7.54
CA CYS A 102 -3.12 -5.89 -7.65
C CYS A 102 -2.86 -7.14 -8.49
N PHE A 103 -1.92 -7.03 -9.43
CA PHE A 103 -1.55 -8.11 -10.36
C PHE A 103 -0.06 -8.43 -10.29
N SER A 104 0.31 -9.69 -10.50
CA SER A 104 1.70 -10.06 -10.75
C SER A 104 2.17 -9.49 -12.10
N ILE A 105 3.35 -8.88 -12.12
CA ILE A 105 3.95 -8.30 -13.35
C ILE A 105 5.00 -9.22 -14.00
N ARG A 106 5.35 -10.29 -13.33
CA ARG A 106 6.21 -11.39 -13.81
C ARG A 106 5.78 -12.71 -13.18
N ASN A 107 6.39 -13.80 -13.62
CA ASN A 107 6.27 -15.08 -12.90
C ASN A 107 6.92 -14.94 -11.52
N ILE A 108 6.24 -15.42 -10.50
CA ILE A 108 6.70 -15.41 -9.10
C ILE A 108 6.79 -16.84 -8.63
N LYS A 109 7.91 -17.23 -8.03
CA LYS A 109 8.13 -18.58 -7.56
C LYS A 109 7.65 -18.78 -6.13
N LEU A 110 7.23 -20.00 -5.83
CA LEU A 110 6.91 -20.45 -4.48
C LEU A 110 7.99 -19.97 -3.50
N GLY A 111 7.58 -19.33 -2.42
CA GLY A 111 8.46 -18.81 -1.37
C GLY A 111 9.00 -17.40 -1.60
N GLU A 112 8.79 -16.78 -2.77
CA GLU A 112 9.15 -15.38 -2.96
C GLU A 112 8.23 -14.45 -2.15
N GLN A 113 8.81 -13.35 -1.67
CA GLN A 113 8.02 -12.25 -1.09
C GLN A 113 7.38 -11.43 -2.20
N LEU A 114 6.17 -10.95 -1.95
CA LEU A 114 5.45 -10.04 -2.83
C LEU A 114 5.82 -8.59 -2.55
N PHE A 115 6.14 -7.84 -3.61
CA PHE A 115 6.55 -6.44 -3.54
C PHE A 115 5.86 -5.61 -4.60
N GLU A 116 5.48 -4.39 -4.25
CA GLU A 116 5.07 -3.34 -5.18
C GLU A 116 6.04 -2.16 -5.16
N ASP A 117 6.14 -1.46 -6.28
CA ASP A 117 6.83 -0.18 -6.32
C ASP A 117 5.84 0.93 -5.94
N TYR A 118 5.98 1.46 -4.75
CA TYR A 118 5.07 2.49 -4.22
C TYR A 118 5.14 3.81 -4.99
N ALA A 119 6.23 4.07 -5.74
CA ALA A 119 6.32 5.21 -6.63
C ALA A 119 5.31 5.18 -7.78
N THR A 120 4.70 4.01 -8.04
CA THR A 120 3.66 3.85 -9.09
C THR A 120 2.26 4.23 -8.61
N PHE A 121 2.03 4.46 -7.31
CA PHE A 121 0.75 4.92 -6.78
C PHE A 121 0.52 6.40 -7.07
N SER A 122 -0.75 6.81 -7.07
CA SER A 122 -1.10 8.23 -7.06
C SER A 122 -0.76 8.86 -5.70
N HIS A 123 -0.43 10.15 -5.72
CA HIS A 123 -0.17 10.92 -4.51
C HIS A 123 -1.22 12.03 -4.43
N PRO A 124 -2.26 11.89 -3.57
CA PRO A 124 -3.24 12.96 -3.37
C PRO A 124 -2.54 14.26 -3.01
N SER A 125 -3.00 15.38 -3.55
CA SER A 125 -2.37 16.70 -3.39
C SER A 125 -2.24 17.12 -1.90
N PHE A 126 -3.13 16.63 -1.04
CA PHE A 126 -3.13 16.92 0.39
C PHE A 126 -2.23 15.99 1.23
N LEU A 127 -1.73 14.91 0.65
CA LEU A 127 -0.98 13.88 1.41
C LEU A 127 0.27 14.45 2.08
N TYR A 128 1.04 15.27 1.36
CA TYR A 128 2.28 15.84 1.89
C TYR A 128 2.04 16.69 3.16
N LYS A 129 1.01 17.51 3.16
CA LYS A 129 0.58 18.31 4.32
C LYS A 129 0.29 17.41 5.53
N LEU A 130 -0.40 16.29 5.31
CA LEU A 130 -0.72 15.35 6.39
C LEU A 130 0.53 14.63 6.90
N LEU A 131 1.42 14.18 6.02
CA LEU A 131 2.68 13.54 6.42
C LEU A 131 3.51 14.48 7.31
N GLN A 132 3.65 15.74 6.93
CA GLN A 132 4.36 16.75 7.75
C GLN A 132 3.64 16.99 9.09
N GLN A 133 2.32 17.14 9.07
CA GLN A 133 1.53 17.43 10.28
C GLN A 133 1.65 16.33 11.33
N TYR A 134 1.80 15.09 10.92
CA TYR A 134 1.86 13.91 11.79
C TYR A 134 3.26 13.29 11.90
N ASP A 135 4.29 14.06 11.52
CA ASP A 135 5.69 13.66 11.65
C ASP A 135 5.99 12.27 11.01
N CYS A 136 5.36 12.04 9.86
CA CYS A 136 5.63 10.87 9.03
C CYS A 136 6.73 11.18 8.04
N GLU A 137 7.85 10.46 8.13
CA GLU A 137 8.86 10.44 7.06
C GLU A 137 8.22 9.83 5.81
N PRO A 138 8.28 10.51 4.64
CA PRO A 138 7.84 9.93 3.39
C PRO A 138 8.88 8.92 2.91
N ALA A 139 8.90 7.73 3.52
CA ALA A 139 9.94 6.72 3.32
C ALA A 139 10.04 6.21 1.86
N TYR A 140 9.06 6.54 1.00
CA TYR A 140 8.95 5.98 -0.35
C TYR A 140 8.47 6.99 -1.39
N TYR A 141 8.32 8.24 -0.99
CA TYR A 141 7.91 9.30 -1.91
C TYR A 141 9.14 10.14 -2.23
N ASP A 142 9.77 9.90 -3.38
CA ASP A 142 10.42 10.97 -4.09
C ASP A 142 9.33 11.97 -4.45
N LEU A 143 8.97 12.79 -3.47
CA LEU A 143 8.08 13.91 -3.72
C LEU A 143 8.80 14.75 -4.77
N PRO A 144 8.24 14.93 -5.97
CA PRO A 144 8.80 15.88 -6.90
C PRO A 144 8.93 17.18 -6.12
N ASN A 145 10.08 17.84 -6.22
CA ASN A 145 10.33 19.15 -5.65
C ASN A 145 9.16 20.07 -6.02
N ILE A 146 8.11 20.03 -5.23
CA ILE A 146 7.01 21.01 -5.30
C ILE A 146 7.49 22.19 -4.46
N LEU A 147 8.37 22.94 -5.05
CA LEU A 147 8.59 24.33 -4.68
C LEU A 147 7.65 25.20 -5.48
#